data_2f0eb945b03d3dafda702004621e49c0
#
_entry.id   2f0eb945b03d3dafda702004621e49c0
#
_cell.length_a   1.000
_cell.length_b   1.000
_cell.length_c   1.000
_cell.angle_alpha   90.00
_cell.angle_beta   90.00
_cell.angle_gamma   90.00
#
_symmetry.space_group_name_H-M   'P 1'
#
loop_
_entity.id
_entity.type
_entity.pdbx_description
1 polymer ?
#
loop_
_entity_poly.entity_id
_entity_poly.type
_entity_poly.pdbx_seq_one_letter_code
_entity_poly.pdbx_strand_id
1 'polypeptide(L)'
;TKKLIVDAGDKNDDKNIYKNVKTLSEKIAKEDVKKYMSKPSDKPEPDWSTIPDNLKKLYDNNKDARQFVIDYNRNKDKKYDIDLSEYENYDKVPLLMQWDERWGYKNYSGNLFGLSGCGPTALSMAAIYITGDSKYTPQWMMDYSTKNGYSVEGSGSSWMLMSDGARGIGLSSKELPLDESVMKNALRDKCDIIAIMGPGDFTDSGHFIVITGYNEDSKTFTINDSNSYSNSRKRWNFDKISGQIKDM
;
A
#
# COMPACT_ATOMS: atom_id res chain seq x y z
N THR A 1 -8.32 -0.96 27.05
CA THR A 1 -9.08 0.31 27.07
C THR A 1 -8.21 1.38 27.73
N LYS A 2 -7.45 2.14 26.97
CA LYS A 2 -6.82 3.37 27.46
C LYS A 2 -7.60 4.55 26.88
N LYS A 3 -8.44 5.17 27.73
CA LYS A 3 -9.01 6.49 27.47
C LYS A 3 -7.91 7.51 27.75
N LEU A 4 -7.46 8.24 26.74
CA LEU A 4 -6.70 9.45 26.94
C LEU A 4 -7.71 10.57 27.24
N ILE A 5 -7.74 11.06 28.47
CA ILE A 5 -8.45 12.28 28.85
C ILE A 5 -7.47 13.40 28.59
N VAL A 6 -7.72 14.22 27.57
CA VAL A 6 -7.01 15.48 27.38
C VAL A 6 -7.83 16.54 28.10
N ASP A 7 -7.24 17.09 29.15
CA ASP A 7 -7.79 18.22 29.91
C ASP A 7 -7.80 19.47 29.02
N ALA A 8 -8.86 20.28 29.14
CA ALA A 8 -9.09 21.45 28.30
C ALA A 8 -8.13 22.60 28.69
N GLY A 9 -6.90 22.56 28.18
CA GLY A 9 -5.93 23.62 28.21
C GLY A 9 -5.96 24.45 26.94
N ASP A 10 -6.09 25.73 27.13
CA ASP A 10 -5.95 26.90 26.26
C ASP A 10 -6.08 26.73 24.75
N LYS A 11 -7.18 27.26 24.16
CA LYS A 11 -7.56 27.23 22.74
C LYS A 11 -6.57 27.85 21.74
N ASN A 12 -5.46 28.41 22.21
CA ASN A 12 -4.41 28.98 21.35
C ASN A 12 -3.27 28.00 21.03
N ASP A 13 -3.09 26.95 21.82
CA ASP A 13 -2.06 25.93 21.58
C ASP A 13 -2.49 24.94 20.49
N ASP A 14 -3.77 24.61 20.41
CA ASP A 14 -4.28 23.64 19.41
C ASP A 14 -4.02 24.09 17.96
N LYS A 15 -4.18 25.37 17.64
CA LYS A 15 -3.92 25.88 16.28
C LYS A 15 -2.44 25.78 15.88
N ASN A 16 -1.53 25.92 16.84
CA ASN A 16 -0.10 25.80 16.60
C ASN A 16 0.33 24.34 16.45
N ILE A 17 -0.25 23.43 17.22
CA ILE A 17 -0.01 21.98 17.13
C ILE A 17 -0.51 21.48 15.78
N TYR A 18 -1.74 21.80 15.37
CA TYR A 18 -2.29 21.44 14.05
C TYR A 18 -1.48 21.98 12.88
N LYS A 19 -0.99 23.22 12.99
CA LYS A 19 -0.14 23.83 11.95
C LYS A 19 1.22 23.13 11.87
N ASN A 20 1.82 22.77 12.99
CA ASN A 20 3.11 22.08 13.06
C ASN A 20 2.99 20.63 12.58
N VAL A 21 1.93 19.91 12.95
CA VAL A 21 1.65 18.53 12.48
C VAL A 21 1.38 18.53 10.99
N LYS A 22 0.60 19.47 10.46
CA LYS A 22 0.35 19.60 9.02
C LYS A 22 1.65 19.89 8.26
N THR A 23 2.49 20.78 8.75
CA THR A 23 3.78 21.13 8.13
C THR A 23 4.76 19.94 8.18
N LEU A 24 4.77 19.20 9.28
CA LEU A 24 5.63 18.00 9.43
C LEU A 24 5.16 16.87 8.51
N SER A 25 3.85 16.60 8.44
CA SER A 25 3.30 15.59 7.55
C SER A 25 3.50 15.91 6.06
N GLU A 26 3.39 17.20 5.67
CA GLU A 26 3.71 17.65 4.32
C GLU A 26 5.22 17.55 4.02
N LYS A 27 6.07 17.75 5.02
CA LYS A 27 7.52 17.64 4.89
C LYS A 27 7.97 16.18 4.76
N ILE A 28 7.41 15.28 5.58
CA ILE A 28 7.65 13.83 5.50
C ILE A 28 7.16 13.29 4.15
N ALA A 29 5.95 13.63 3.72
CA ALA A 29 5.43 13.23 2.41
C ALA A 29 6.27 13.78 1.23
N LYS A 30 6.88 14.96 1.39
CA LYS A 30 7.80 15.54 0.38
C LYS A 30 9.18 14.89 0.42
N GLU A 31 9.67 14.48 1.58
CA GLU A 31 10.96 13.79 1.72
C GLU A 31 10.89 12.36 1.24
N ASP A 32 9.80 11.61 1.53
CA ASP A 32 9.56 10.29 0.97
C ASP A 32 9.47 10.33 -0.56
N VAL A 33 8.75 11.32 -1.10
CA VAL A 33 8.69 11.56 -2.54
C VAL A 33 10.07 11.92 -3.12
N LYS A 34 10.87 12.73 -2.42
CA LYS A 34 12.20 13.14 -2.87
C LYS A 34 13.20 11.99 -2.85
N LYS A 35 13.07 11.08 -1.89
CA LYS A 35 13.90 9.86 -1.79
C LYS A 35 13.65 8.90 -2.97
N TYR A 36 12.41 8.83 -3.48
CA TYR A 36 12.03 7.97 -4.60
C TYR A 36 12.01 8.68 -5.97
N MET A 37 11.93 10.01 -6.00
CA MET A 37 12.08 10.83 -7.20
C MET A 37 13.50 11.42 -7.33
N SER A 38 14.53 10.74 -6.80
CA SER A 38 15.91 11.13 -7.07
C SER A 38 16.08 11.22 -8.60
N LYS A 39 16.72 12.32 -9.05
CA LYS A 39 17.06 12.59 -10.46
C LYS A 39 17.55 11.33 -11.16
N PRO A 40 17.38 11.19 -12.49
CA PRO A 40 18.07 10.16 -13.24
C PRO A 40 19.53 10.17 -12.78
N SER A 41 19.93 9.14 -12.07
CA SER A 41 21.28 9.06 -11.55
C SER A 41 22.21 8.89 -12.74
N ASP A 42 23.47 9.36 -12.65
CA ASP A 42 24.58 9.05 -13.57
C ASP A 42 24.93 7.55 -13.56
N LYS A 43 23.97 6.70 -13.24
CA LYS A 43 24.08 5.25 -13.26
C LYS A 43 24.00 4.77 -14.70
N PRO A 44 24.86 3.84 -15.10
CA PRO A 44 24.84 3.30 -16.46
C PRO A 44 23.46 2.66 -16.72
N GLU A 45 22.99 2.83 -17.97
CA GLU A 45 21.79 2.13 -18.45
C GLU A 45 21.89 0.63 -18.16
N PRO A 46 20.78 -0.02 -17.79
CA PRO A 46 20.80 -1.45 -17.54
C PRO A 46 21.05 -2.23 -18.83
N ASP A 47 21.68 -3.37 -18.73
CA ASP A 47 21.73 -4.31 -19.85
C ASP A 47 20.34 -4.93 -20.06
N TRP A 48 19.58 -4.34 -20.98
CA TRP A 48 18.21 -4.75 -21.29
C TRP A 48 18.09 -6.19 -21.78
N SER A 49 19.20 -6.82 -22.27
CA SER A 49 19.18 -8.23 -22.67
C SER A 49 18.99 -9.17 -21.51
N THR A 50 19.38 -8.76 -20.32
CA THR A 50 19.32 -9.54 -19.08
C THR A 50 18.10 -9.24 -18.22
N ILE A 51 17.32 -8.22 -18.55
CA ILE A 51 16.07 -7.87 -17.87
C ILE A 51 14.94 -8.77 -18.37
N PRO A 52 14.21 -9.46 -17.48
CA PRO A 52 13.04 -10.26 -17.84
C PRO A 52 11.96 -9.44 -18.57
N ASP A 53 11.26 -10.06 -19.52
CA ASP A 53 10.26 -9.36 -20.36
C ASP A 53 9.07 -8.81 -19.57
N ASN A 54 8.67 -9.48 -18.48
CA ASN A 54 7.64 -8.97 -17.58
C ASN A 54 8.08 -7.68 -16.85
N LEU A 55 9.38 -7.54 -16.53
CA LEU A 55 9.92 -6.30 -15.98
C LEU A 55 10.05 -5.20 -17.04
N LYS A 56 10.38 -5.53 -18.31
CA LYS A 56 10.36 -4.56 -19.41
C LYS A 56 8.96 -3.99 -19.60
N LYS A 57 7.93 -4.85 -19.56
CA LYS A 57 6.52 -4.41 -19.59
C LYS A 57 6.17 -3.50 -18.41
N LEU A 58 6.64 -3.83 -17.19
CA LEU A 58 6.45 -2.96 -16.03
C LEU A 58 7.11 -1.59 -16.24
N TYR A 59 8.32 -1.55 -16.78
CA TYR A 59 9.04 -0.31 -17.08
C TYR A 59 8.27 0.58 -18.07
N ASP A 60 7.69 -0.02 -19.11
CA ASP A 60 6.96 0.72 -20.13
C ASP A 60 5.63 1.26 -19.58
N ASN A 61 4.92 0.45 -18.81
CA ASN A 61 3.56 0.74 -18.37
C ASN A 61 3.48 1.50 -17.04
N ASN A 62 4.52 1.41 -16.18
CA ASN A 62 4.52 2.03 -14.85
C ASN A 62 5.75 2.91 -14.63
N LYS A 63 5.56 4.22 -14.78
CA LYS A 63 6.64 5.21 -14.59
C LYS A 63 7.20 5.22 -13.16
N ASP A 64 6.35 4.92 -12.17
CA ASP A 64 6.73 4.91 -10.77
C ASP A 64 7.69 3.74 -10.44
N ALA A 65 7.57 2.61 -11.15
CA ALA A 65 8.38 1.41 -10.95
C ALA A 65 9.66 1.36 -11.81
N ARG A 66 9.93 2.36 -12.63
CA ARG A 66 11.07 2.32 -13.56
C ARG A 66 12.41 2.11 -12.89
N GLN A 67 12.65 2.77 -11.77
CA GLN A 67 13.92 2.62 -11.05
C GLN A 67 14.10 1.20 -10.51
N PHE A 68 13.03 0.56 -10.03
CA PHE A 68 13.04 -0.84 -9.63
C PHE A 68 13.49 -1.75 -10.78
N VAL A 69 13.01 -1.52 -12.00
CA VAL A 69 13.41 -2.31 -13.17
C VAL A 69 14.87 -2.05 -13.55
N ILE A 70 15.31 -0.79 -13.58
CA ILE A 70 16.71 -0.41 -13.88
C ILE A 70 17.67 -1.07 -12.89
N ASP A 71 17.33 -1.12 -11.62
CA ASP A 71 18.17 -1.66 -10.56
C ASP A 71 18.08 -3.19 -10.40
N TYR A 72 17.29 -3.89 -11.21
CA TYR A 72 17.05 -5.34 -11.10
C TYR A 72 18.34 -6.15 -10.95
N ASN A 73 19.26 -6.05 -11.92
CA ASN A 73 20.51 -6.84 -11.90
C ASN A 73 21.43 -6.50 -10.71
N ARG A 74 21.31 -5.29 -10.17
CA ARG A 74 22.11 -4.84 -9.02
C ARG A 74 21.54 -5.33 -7.70
N ASN A 75 20.23 -5.46 -7.62
CA ASN A 75 19.54 -5.61 -6.34
C ASN A 75 18.81 -6.96 -6.17
N LYS A 76 18.54 -7.70 -7.24
CA LYS A 76 17.72 -8.94 -7.21
C LYS A 76 18.22 -10.01 -6.21
N ASP A 77 19.52 -10.09 -5.99
CA ASP A 77 20.14 -11.08 -5.10
C ASP A 77 20.51 -10.50 -3.73
N LYS A 78 20.26 -9.21 -3.49
CA LYS A 78 20.54 -8.57 -2.21
C LYS A 78 19.59 -9.06 -1.12
N LYS A 79 20.12 -9.13 0.07
CA LYS A 79 19.36 -9.33 1.31
C LYS A 79 19.28 -7.98 2.03
N TYR A 80 18.10 -7.66 2.49
CA TYR A 80 17.83 -6.43 3.22
C TYR A 80 17.40 -6.76 4.63
N ASP A 81 17.90 -6.02 5.60
CA ASP A 81 17.29 -5.93 6.92
C ASP A 81 16.12 -4.96 6.81
N ILE A 82 14.90 -5.47 7.01
CA ILE A 82 13.68 -4.70 6.78
C ILE A 82 13.23 -4.11 8.11
N ASP A 83 13.43 -2.83 8.26
CA ASP A 83 12.93 -2.04 9.39
C ASP A 83 11.80 -1.12 8.91
N LEU A 84 10.62 -1.26 9.51
CA LEU A 84 9.45 -0.42 9.31
C LEU A 84 8.98 0.21 10.65
N SER A 85 9.86 0.28 11.64
CA SER A 85 9.54 0.86 12.96
C SER A 85 9.10 2.32 12.89
N GLU A 86 9.45 3.04 11.82
CA GLU A 86 8.94 4.38 11.54
C GLU A 86 7.41 4.46 11.44
N TYR A 87 6.74 3.34 11.14
CA TYR A 87 5.28 3.25 11.04
C TYR A 87 4.60 2.76 12.34
N GLU A 88 5.36 2.39 13.36
CA GLU A 88 4.79 2.08 14.67
C GLU A 88 4.14 3.33 15.26
N ASN A 89 2.89 3.19 15.70
CA ASN A 89 2.08 4.31 16.21
C ASN A 89 1.85 5.45 15.18
N TYR A 90 2.02 5.16 13.89
CA TYR A 90 1.69 6.11 12.85
C TYR A 90 0.16 6.32 12.80
N ASP A 91 -0.28 7.57 12.61
CA ASP A 91 -1.70 7.94 12.62
C ASP A 91 -2.43 7.70 11.30
N LYS A 92 -1.74 7.13 10.32
CA LYS A 92 -2.24 6.86 8.96
C LYS A 92 -1.79 5.49 8.50
N VAL A 93 -2.55 4.92 7.57
CA VAL A 93 -2.14 3.70 6.87
C VAL A 93 -0.87 3.99 6.06
N PRO A 94 0.25 3.28 6.32
CA PRO A 94 1.48 3.50 5.56
C PRO A 94 1.28 3.19 4.08
N LEU A 95 1.90 3.96 3.19
CA LEU A 95 1.95 3.63 1.76
C LEU A 95 3.20 2.81 1.48
N LEU A 96 3.02 1.51 1.26
CA LEU A 96 4.09 0.59 0.91
C LEU A 96 3.96 0.18 -0.56
N MET A 97 5.07 0.21 -1.29
CA MET A 97 5.08 -0.19 -2.69
C MET A 97 5.45 -1.66 -2.83
N GLN A 98 4.68 -2.43 -3.61
CA GLN A 98 4.98 -3.85 -3.86
C GLN A 98 6.34 -4.06 -4.55
N TRP A 99 6.79 -3.09 -5.33
CA TRP A 99 8.08 -3.10 -6.02
C TRP A 99 9.21 -2.39 -5.26
N ASP A 100 9.09 -2.17 -3.95
CA ASP A 100 10.22 -1.71 -3.12
C ASP A 100 11.36 -2.75 -3.17
N GLU A 101 12.60 -2.27 -3.32
CA GLU A 101 13.77 -3.14 -3.50
C GLU A 101 14.00 -4.11 -2.34
N ARG A 102 13.51 -3.80 -1.15
CA ARG A 102 13.67 -4.64 0.06
C ARG A 102 12.97 -5.99 -0.07
N TRP A 103 11.88 -6.07 -0.84
CA TRP A 103 11.07 -7.29 -1.03
C TRP A 103 10.66 -7.56 -2.47
N GLY A 104 10.62 -6.54 -3.34
CA GLY A 104 10.06 -6.62 -4.69
C GLY A 104 10.72 -7.64 -5.61
N TYR A 105 11.99 -7.97 -5.39
CA TYR A 105 12.72 -8.98 -6.19
C TYR A 105 12.55 -10.42 -5.70
N LYS A 106 11.84 -10.65 -4.59
CA LYS A 106 11.55 -12.01 -4.11
C LYS A 106 10.54 -12.70 -5.01
N ASN A 107 10.58 -14.03 -5.03
CA ASN A 107 9.58 -14.82 -5.75
C ASN A 107 8.28 -14.88 -4.94
N TYR A 108 7.15 -14.64 -5.62
CA TYR A 108 5.82 -14.82 -5.07
C TYR A 108 4.87 -15.27 -6.19
N SER A 109 4.15 -16.37 -5.98
CA SER A 109 3.21 -16.95 -6.96
C SER A 109 3.79 -17.15 -8.37
N GLY A 110 5.04 -17.58 -8.47
CA GLY A 110 5.72 -17.81 -9.75
C GLY A 110 6.22 -16.56 -10.47
N ASN A 111 6.14 -15.38 -9.84
CA ASN A 111 6.62 -14.11 -10.35
C ASN A 111 7.47 -13.37 -9.32
N LEU A 112 8.09 -12.26 -9.71
CA LEU A 112 8.66 -11.33 -8.74
C LEU A 112 7.54 -10.68 -7.93
N PHE A 113 7.76 -10.52 -6.63
CA PHE A 113 6.81 -9.87 -5.72
C PHE A 113 6.39 -8.48 -6.22
N GLY A 114 7.32 -7.72 -6.79
CA GLY A 114 7.03 -6.43 -7.41
C GLY A 114 5.98 -6.44 -8.53
N LEU A 115 5.68 -7.62 -9.10
CA LEU A 115 4.66 -7.81 -10.13
C LEU A 115 3.36 -8.42 -9.60
N SER A 116 3.43 -9.25 -8.55
CA SER A 116 2.30 -10.07 -8.07
C SER A 116 1.94 -9.85 -6.59
N GLY A 117 2.70 -8.99 -5.89
CA GLY A 117 2.63 -8.83 -4.44
C GLY A 117 1.59 -7.84 -3.92
N CYS A 118 0.65 -7.37 -4.75
CA CYS A 118 -0.35 -6.38 -4.33
C CYS A 118 -1.17 -6.83 -3.11
N GLY A 119 -1.61 -8.10 -3.07
CA GLY A 119 -2.38 -8.65 -1.96
C GLY A 119 -1.62 -8.60 -0.62
N PRO A 120 -0.45 -9.26 -0.49
CA PRO A 120 0.34 -9.19 0.73
C PRO A 120 0.72 -7.77 1.12
N THR A 121 1.00 -6.88 0.15
CA THR A 121 1.34 -5.48 0.44
C THR A 121 0.11 -4.72 0.98
N ALA A 122 -1.08 -4.93 0.42
CA ALA A 122 -2.30 -4.31 0.90
C ALA A 122 -2.62 -4.74 2.34
N LEU A 123 -2.55 -6.07 2.62
CA LEU A 123 -2.78 -6.58 3.98
C LEU A 123 -1.68 -6.12 4.96
N SER A 124 -0.42 -6.01 4.52
CA SER A 124 0.67 -5.46 5.33
C SER A 124 0.37 -4.02 5.76
N MET A 125 -0.04 -3.14 4.84
CA MET A 125 -0.39 -1.74 5.13
C MET A 125 -1.49 -1.65 6.20
N ALA A 126 -2.57 -2.42 6.05
CA ALA A 126 -3.67 -2.46 7.00
C ALA A 126 -3.23 -3.07 8.35
N ALA A 127 -2.47 -4.17 8.35
CA ALA A 127 -2.02 -4.84 9.56
C ALA A 127 -1.11 -3.94 10.41
N ILE A 128 -0.14 -3.25 9.80
CA ILE A 128 0.74 -2.31 10.51
C ILE A 128 -0.09 -1.19 11.15
N TYR A 129 -1.02 -0.60 10.41
CA TYR A 129 -1.86 0.48 10.92
C TYR A 129 -2.77 0.05 12.08
N ILE A 130 -3.47 -1.07 11.92
CA ILE A 130 -4.46 -1.54 12.91
C ILE A 130 -3.78 -2.05 14.19
N THR A 131 -2.64 -2.73 14.05
CA THR A 131 -1.95 -3.36 15.19
C THR A 131 -0.88 -2.48 15.82
N GLY A 132 -0.32 -1.51 15.05
CA GLY A 132 0.86 -0.75 15.42
C GLY A 132 2.15 -1.58 15.44
N ASP A 133 2.17 -2.77 14.83
CA ASP A 133 3.28 -3.72 14.86
C ASP A 133 3.96 -3.77 13.47
N SER A 134 5.15 -3.19 13.40
CA SER A 134 5.95 -3.09 12.17
C SER A 134 6.47 -4.42 11.64
N LYS A 135 6.34 -5.52 12.39
CA LYS A 135 6.73 -6.87 11.94
C LYS A 135 5.95 -7.33 10.72
N TYR A 136 4.73 -6.82 10.50
CA TYR A 136 3.88 -7.19 9.36
C TYR A 136 4.37 -6.58 8.04
N THR A 137 5.67 -6.66 7.76
CA THR A 137 6.26 -6.18 6.51
C THR A 137 5.66 -6.90 5.29
N PRO A 138 5.70 -6.31 4.07
CA PRO A 138 5.28 -7.01 2.86
C PRO A 138 6.01 -8.35 2.65
N GLN A 139 7.28 -8.47 3.03
CA GLN A 139 8.00 -9.74 2.98
C GLN A 139 7.42 -10.75 3.98
N TRP A 140 7.19 -10.34 5.23
CA TRP A 140 6.56 -11.22 6.22
C TRP A 140 5.19 -11.70 5.74
N MET A 141 4.40 -10.80 5.17
CA MET A 141 3.06 -11.12 4.68
C MET A 141 3.09 -12.02 3.44
N MET A 142 4.11 -11.86 2.58
CA MET A 142 4.38 -12.76 1.46
C MET A 142 4.65 -14.21 1.94
N ASP A 143 5.54 -14.34 2.93
CA ASP A 143 5.90 -15.64 3.52
C ASP A 143 4.69 -16.28 4.21
N TYR A 144 3.92 -15.48 4.97
CA TYR A 144 2.68 -15.91 5.60
C TYR A 144 1.65 -16.39 4.56
N SER A 145 1.43 -15.62 3.50
CA SER A 145 0.51 -15.96 2.42
C SER A 145 0.90 -17.26 1.73
N THR A 146 2.16 -17.43 1.42
CA THR A 146 2.69 -18.65 0.78
C THR A 146 2.53 -19.87 1.70
N LYS A 147 2.92 -19.74 2.96
CA LYS A 147 2.88 -20.82 3.95
C LYS A 147 1.46 -21.32 4.20
N ASN A 148 0.47 -20.43 4.14
CA ASN A 148 -0.93 -20.75 4.45
C ASN A 148 -1.81 -20.99 3.21
N GLY A 149 -1.20 -21.09 2.02
CA GLY A 149 -1.92 -21.46 0.79
C GLY A 149 -2.74 -20.33 0.17
N TYR A 150 -2.45 -19.07 0.50
CA TYR A 150 -3.10 -17.90 -0.10
C TYR A 150 -2.37 -17.39 -1.35
N SER A 151 -1.15 -17.89 -1.62
CA SER A 151 -0.41 -17.63 -2.87
C SER A 151 -0.94 -18.53 -3.97
N VAL A 152 -1.33 -17.96 -5.10
CA VAL A 152 -1.89 -18.68 -6.25
C VAL A 152 -0.94 -18.53 -7.43
N GLU A 153 -0.36 -19.64 -7.87
CA GLU A 153 0.62 -19.67 -8.95
C GLU A 153 0.11 -18.95 -10.21
N GLY A 154 0.88 -18.02 -10.72
CA GLY A 154 0.55 -17.20 -11.89
C GLY A 154 -0.55 -16.15 -11.69
N SER A 155 -1.19 -16.07 -10.49
CA SER A 155 -2.34 -15.19 -10.25
C SER A 155 -2.17 -14.24 -9.07
N GLY A 156 -1.08 -14.35 -8.30
CA GLY A 156 -0.83 -13.51 -7.13
C GLY A 156 -1.47 -14.09 -5.87
N SER A 157 -2.47 -13.43 -5.29
CA SER A 157 -3.10 -13.82 -4.03
C SER A 157 -4.54 -14.25 -4.19
N SER A 158 -4.93 -15.31 -3.46
CA SER A 158 -6.33 -15.63 -3.21
C SER A 158 -7.00 -14.50 -2.43
N TRP A 159 -8.29 -14.25 -2.71
CA TRP A 159 -9.11 -13.29 -1.96
C TRP A 159 -9.26 -13.68 -0.49
N MET A 160 -9.16 -14.97 -0.17
CA MET A 160 -9.15 -15.48 1.20
C MET A 160 -8.02 -14.94 2.06
N LEU A 161 -6.96 -14.38 1.46
CA LEU A 161 -5.93 -13.68 2.22
C LEU A 161 -6.50 -12.49 3.00
N MET A 162 -7.51 -11.79 2.44
CA MET A 162 -8.14 -10.61 3.07
C MET A 162 -9.22 -11.00 4.10
N SER A 163 -9.70 -12.23 4.08
CA SER A 163 -10.69 -12.76 5.02
C SER A 163 -10.06 -13.71 6.05
N ASP A 164 -9.86 -14.97 5.69
CA ASP A 164 -9.28 -15.97 6.60
C ASP A 164 -7.81 -15.64 6.95
N GLY A 165 -7.05 -15.16 5.98
CA GLY A 165 -5.68 -14.73 6.21
C GLY A 165 -5.59 -13.59 7.22
N ALA A 166 -6.40 -12.55 7.08
CA ALA A 166 -6.46 -11.44 8.03
C ALA A 166 -6.88 -11.91 9.43
N ARG A 167 -7.88 -12.80 9.54
CA ARG A 167 -8.27 -13.38 10.82
C ARG A 167 -7.18 -14.25 11.44
N GLY A 168 -6.41 -14.96 10.62
CA GLY A 168 -5.29 -15.79 11.07
C GLY A 168 -4.13 -15.01 11.71
N ILE A 169 -4.04 -13.70 11.47
CA ILE A 169 -3.07 -12.80 12.13
C ILE A 169 -3.72 -11.94 13.22
N GLY A 170 -4.95 -12.26 13.60
CA GLY A 170 -5.66 -11.60 14.72
C GLY A 170 -6.45 -10.34 14.33
N LEU A 171 -6.61 -10.03 13.05
CA LEU A 171 -7.46 -8.95 12.59
C LEU A 171 -8.93 -9.41 12.50
N SER A 172 -9.85 -8.48 12.67
CA SER A 172 -11.26 -8.69 12.33
C SER A 172 -11.48 -8.34 10.86
N SER A 173 -12.11 -9.24 10.12
CA SER A 173 -12.41 -9.03 8.70
C SER A 173 -13.86 -9.40 8.40
N LYS A 174 -14.53 -8.57 7.59
CA LYS A 174 -15.88 -8.78 7.09
C LYS A 174 -16.00 -8.21 5.67
N GLU A 175 -16.84 -8.79 4.85
CA GLU A 175 -17.23 -8.20 3.58
C GLU A 175 -18.08 -6.95 3.78
N LEU A 176 -17.92 -5.96 2.89
CA LEU A 176 -18.70 -4.73 2.89
C LEU A 176 -19.52 -4.64 1.60
N PRO A 177 -20.79 -4.21 1.69
CA PRO A 177 -21.55 -3.84 0.50
C PRO A 177 -20.91 -2.65 -0.22
N LEU A 178 -20.92 -2.66 -1.55
CA LEU A 178 -20.47 -1.52 -2.37
C LEU A 178 -21.50 -0.39 -2.31
N ASP A 179 -21.43 0.36 -1.23
CA ASP A 179 -22.30 1.51 -0.93
C ASP A 179 -21.46 2.61 -0.30
N GLU A 180 -21.58 3.84 -0.82
CA GLU A 180 -20.78 4.97 -0.35
C GLU A 180 -20.95 5.23 1.13
N SER A 181 -22.17 5.17 1.65
CA SER A 181 -22.47 5.43 3.06
C SER A 181 -21.88 4.37 3.97
N VAL A 182 -21.94 3.11 3.55
CA VAL A 182 -21.34 1.98 4.28
C VAL A 182 -19.82 2.11 4.34
N MET A 183 -19.18 2.41 3.20
CA MET A 183 -17.73 2.63 3.12
C MET A 183 -17.29 3.81 4.00
N LYS A 184 -18.00 4.94 3.94
CA LYS A 184 -17.73 6.11 4.78
C LYS A 184 -17.83 5.79 6.27
N ASN A 185 -18.85 5.05 6.67
CA ASN A 185 -19.03 4.66 8.07
C ASN A 185 -17.91 3.73 8.53
N ALA A 186 -17.53 2.73 7.73
CA ALA A 186 -16.41 1.85 8.04
C ALA A 186 -15.10 2.64 8.26
N LEU A 187 -14.78 3.58 7.36
CA LEU A 187 -13.58 4.41 7.48
C LEU A 187 -13.64 5.34 8.70
N ARG A 188 -14.82 5.85 9.06
CA ARG A 188 -15.02 6.67 10.27
C ARG A 188 -14.80 5.84 11.54
N ASP A 189 -15.18 4.56 11.50
CA ASP A 189 -14.95 3.59 12.58
C ASP A 189 -13.50 3.04 12.61
N LYS A 190 -12.59 3.66 11.83
CA LYS A 190 -11.18 3.29 11.71
C LYS A 190 -10.94 1.88 11.17
N CYS A 191 -11.83 1.41 10.31
CA CYS A 191 -11.60 0.22 9.50
C CYS A 191 -10.92 0.62 8.20
N ASP A 192 -9.89 -0.11 7.79
CA ASP A 192 -9.36 -0.02 6.43
C ASP A 192 -10.20 -0.88 5.50
N ILE A 193 -10.40 -0.43 4.27
CA ILE A 193 -11.12 -1.21 3.26
C ILE A 193 -10.10 -1.70 2.23
N ILE A 194 -9.90 -3.01 2.15
CA ILE A 194 -9.12 -3.61 1.07
C ILE A 194 -10.06 -3.98 -0.06
N ALA A 195 -9.93 -3.32 -1.20
CA ALA A 195 -10.77 -3.54 -2.35
C ALA A 195 -10.04 -4.32 -3.45
N ILE A 196 -10.77 -5.21 -4.12
CA ILE A 196 -10.31 -5.94 -5.30
C ILE A 196 -10.82 -5.19 -6.52
N MET A 197 -9.87 -4.64 -7.29
CA MET A 197 -10.18 -3.87 -8.48
C MET A 197 -10.22 -4.75 -9.72
N GLY A 198 -11.17 -4.47 -10.60
CA GLY A 198 -11.20 -4.96 -11.96
C GLY A 198 -10.51 -4.00 -12.93
N PRO A 199 -10.60 -4.27 -14.26
CA PRO A 199 -10.02 -3.41 -15.27
C PRO A 199 -10.47 -1.96 -15.16
N GLY A 200 -9.51 -1.02 -15.23
CA GLY A 200 -9.76 0.41 -15.09
C GLY A 200 -8.51 1.21 -14.77
N ASP A 201 -8.66 2.22 -13.93
CA ASP A 201 -7.55 3.14 -13.60
C ASP A 201 -6.43 2.49 -12.77
N PHE A 202 -6.69 1.36 -12.10
CA PHE A 202 -5.76 0.70 -11.19
C PHE A 202 -5.07 -0.51 -11.81
N THR A 203 -5.69 -1.14 -12.78
CA THR A 203 -5.20 -2.40 -13.37
C THR A 203 -5.95 -2.74 -14.66
N ASP A 204 -5.32 -3.54 -15.50
CA ASP A 204 -5.96 -4.13 -16.69
C ASP A 204 -6.64 -5.49 -16.40
N SER A 205 -6.39 -6.09 -15.23
CA SER A 205 -6.87 -7.45 -14.90
C SER A 205 -7.47 -7.56 -13.49
N GLY A 206 -6.64 -7.45 -12.46
CA GLY A 206 -7.00 -7.53 -11.06
C GLY A 206 -5.92 -6.92 -10.18
N HIS A 207 -6.33 -6.23 -9.10
CA HIS A 207 -5.39 -5.56 -8.21
C HIS A 207 -6.02 -5.32 -6.83
N PHE A 208 -5.21 -5.39 -5.77
CA PHE A 208 -5.63 -5.02 -4.43
C PHE A 208 -5.16 -3.61 -4.10
N ILE A 209 -6.08 -2.79 -3.62
CA ILE A 209 -5.82 -1.45 -3.10
C ILE A 209 -6.35 -1.33 -1.68
N VAL A 210 -5.87 -0.33 -0.93
CA VAL A 210 -6.41 0.00 0.41
C VAL A 210 -7.06 1.37 0.36
N ILE A 211 -8.35 1.45 0.67
CA ILE A 211 -9.06 2.70 0.85
C ILE A 211 -8.92 3.09 2.31
N THR A 212 -8.28 4.23 2.56
CA THR A 212 -7.73 4.61 3.87
C THR A 212 -8.43 5.79 4.53
N GLY A 213 -9.35 6.43 3.83
CA GLY A 213 -10.05 7.58 4.38
C GLY A 213 -11.04 8.22 3.43
N TYR A 214 -11.89 9.09 3.97
CA TYR A 214 -12.85 9.89 3.24
C TYR A 214 -12.81 11.34 3.69
N ASN A 215 -12.86 12.25 2.75
CA ASN A 215 -12.95 13.69 3.00
C ASN A 215 -14.38 14.17 2.72
N GLU A 216 -15.08 14.63 3.75
CA GLU A 216 -16.49 15.07 3.66
C GLU A 216 -16.66 16.35 2.82
N ASP A 217 -15.68 17.26 2.83
CA ASP A 217 -15.77 18.53 2.11
C ASP A 217 -15.66 18.32 0.60
N SER A 218 -14.68 17.51 0.17
CA SER A 218 -14.44 17.21 -1.24
C SER A 218 -15.22 16.00 -1.75
N LYS A 219 -15.89 15.24 -0.88
CA LYS A 219 -16.60 13.98 -1.16
C LYS A 219 -15.72 12.98 -1.90
N THR A 220 -14.50 12.76 -1.38
CA THR A 220 -13.51 11.91 -2.02
C THR A 220 -12.85 10.96 -1.05
N PHE A 221 -12.50 9.77 -1.57
CA PHE A 221 -11.71 8.76 -0.89
C PHE A 221 -10.21 8.98 -1.07
N THR A 222 -9.45 8.61 -0.06
CA THR A 222 -7.99 8.44 -0.11
C THR A 222 -7.69 6.97 -0.31
N ILE A 223 -6.74 6.66 -1.20
CA ILE A 223 -6.39 5.30 -1.58
C ILE A 223 -4.87 5.13 -1.49
N ASN A 224 -4.43 4.02 -0.93
CA ASN A 224 -3.07 3.52 -1.06
C ASN A 224 -3.05 2.41 -2.12
N ASP A 225 -2.44 2.70 -3.25
CA ASP A 225 -2.18 1.79 -4.35
C ASP A 225 -0.72 1.37 -4.31
N SER A 226 -0.45 0.11 -3.95
CA SER A 226 0.92 -0.43 -3.82
C SER A 226 1.70 -0.50 -5.14
N ASN A 227 1.03 -0.26 -6.25
CA ASN A 227 1.66 -0.23 -7.58
C ASN A 227 1.79 1.17 -8.16
N SER A 228 1.17 2.21 -7.59
CA SER A 228 1.18 3.56 -8.15
C SER A 228 1.15 4.67 -7.11
N TYR A 229 2.25 5.42 -7.01
CA TYR A 229 2.25 6.70 -6.30
C TYR A 229 1.28 7.70 -6.90
N SER A 230 1.15 7.69 -8.23
CA SER A 230 0.26 8.59 -8.95
C SER A 230 -1.19 8.39 -8.51
N ASN A 231 -1.67 7.15 -8.41
CA ASN A 231 -3.01 6.84 -7.94
C ASN A 231 -3.17 7.15 -6.44
N SER A 232 -2.17 6.87 -5.62
CA SER A 232 -2.20 7.14 -4.18
C SER A 232 -2.25 8.64 -3.83
N ARG A 233 -1.79 9.51 -4.74
CA ARG A 233 -1.85 10.98 -4.55
C ARG A 233 -3.14 11.60 -5.02
N LYS A 234 -3.92 10.92 -5.87
CA LYS A 234 -5.21 11.40 -6.35
C LYS A 234 -6.25 11.33 -5.25
N ARG A 235 -7.31 12.10 -5.45
CA ARG A 235 -8.56 11.97 -4.71
C ARG A 235 -9.59 11.32 -5.61
N TRP A 236 -10.35 10.38 -5.06
CA TRP A 236 -11.23 9.51 -5.82
C TRP A 236 -12.68 9.70 -5.37
N ASN A 237 -13.58 10.04 -6.25
CA ASN A 237 -15.01 10.05 -5.93
C ASN A 237 -15.58 8.63 -6.05
N PHE A 238 -16.71 8.40 -5.38
CA PHE A 238 -17.38 7.11 -5.36
C PHE A 238 -17.72 6.60 -6.77
N ASP A 239 -18.32 7.45 -7.60
CA ASP A 239 -18.76 7.06 -8.96
C ASP A 239 -17.61 6.55 -9.81
N LYS A 240 -16.41 7.12 -9.62
CA LYS A 240 -15.22 6.72 -10.38
C LYS A 240 -14.68 5.36 -9.96
N ILE A 241 -14.70 5.06 -8.66
CA ILE A 241 -14.11 3.80 -8.16
C ILE A 241 -15.10 2.65 -8.12
N SER A 242 -16.40 2.91 -7.86
CA SER A 242 -17.41 1.87 -7.67
C SER A 242 -17.57 0.97 -8.90
N GLY A 243 -17.50 1.54 -10.11
CA GLY A 243 -17.56 0.75 -11.34
C GLY A 243 -16.35 -0.15 -11.60
N GLN A 244 -15.28 -0.04 -10.79
CA GLN A 244 -14.04 -0.81 -10.92
C GLN A 244 -13.83 -1.79 -9.76
N ILE A 245 -14.55 -1.64 -8.64
CA ILE A 245 -14.48 -2.56 -7.49
C ILE A 245 -15.24 -3.82 -7.83
N LYS A 246 -14.58 -4.98 -7.65
CA LYS A 246 -15.19 -6.32 -7.80
C LYS A 246 -15.69 -6.84 -6.46
N ASP A 247 -14.95 -6.54 -5.38
CA ASP A 247 -15.25 -6.98 -4.02
C ASP A 247 -14.46 -6.17 -2.99
N MET A 248 -14.87 -6.19 -1.72
CA MET A 248 -14.16 -5.51 -0.64
C MET A 248 -14.58 -6.00 0.77
#